data_a85c191d40f8b75f31b8bf37a85e2ea4
#
_entry.id   a85c191d40f8b75f31b8bf37a85e2ea4
#
_cell.length_a   1.000
_cell.length_b   1.000
_cell.length_c   1.000
_cell.angle_alpha   90.00
_cell.angle_beta   90.00
_cell.angle_gamma   90.00
#
_symmetry.space_group_name_H-M   'P 1'
#
loop_
_entity.id
_entity.type
_entity.pdbx_description
1 polymer ?
#
loop_
_entity_poly.entity_id
_entity_poly.type
_entity_poly.pdbx_seq_one_letter_code
_entity_poly.pdbx_strand_id
1 'polypeptide(L)'
;MYYTENGDELKKFNTRDGMALQILHDHGIRTGIITSEERDLVERRGKKLRVDYLVLGQRNGGKRAVAEEICREMGITMQQVAYIGDDLNCYDILTAVGYAACPSDACKKVLNIPGIHVMTRKGGDAVVRELAEQMFPEWFE
;
A
#
# COMPACT_ATOMS: atom_id res chain seq x y z
N MET A 1 4.96 -9.23 12.03
CA MET A 1 4.69 -8.55 13.32
C MET A 1 5.23 -9.40 14.45
N TYR A 2 5.80 -8.79 15.46
CA TYR A 2 6.38 -9.47 16.61
C TYR A 2 5.61 -9.10 17.87
N TYR A 3 5.45 -10.06 18.79
CA TYR A 3 4.79 -9.86 20.07
C TYR A 3 5.73 -10.24 21.22
N THR A 4 5.67 -9.50 22.33
CA THR A 4 6.36 -9.85 23.57
C THR A 4 5.41 -10.59 24.52
N GLU A 5 5.95 -11.24 25.55
CA GLU A 5 5.13 -11.91 26.59
C GLU A 5 4.20 -10.95 27.31
N ASN A 6 4.55 -9.66 27.39
CA ASN A 6 3.74 -8.63 28.04
C ASN A 6 2.67 -8.04 27.11
N GLY A 7 2.51 -8.58 25.91
CA GLY A 7 1.53 -8.11 24.95
C GLY A 7 1.96 -6.92 24.11
N ASP A 8 3.24 -6.51 24.18
CA ASP A 8 3.77 -5.47 23.30
C ASP A 8 3.84 -5.96 21.85
N GLU A 9 3.50 -5.10 20.93
CA GLU A 9 3.59 -5.38 19.50
C GLU A 9 4.75 -4.64 18.87
N LEU A 10 5.52 -5.34 18.04
CA LEU A 10 6.62 -4.78 17.28
C LEU A 10 6.39 -5.03 15.80
N LYS A 11 6.55 -3.98 14.98
CA LYS A 11 6.49 -4.08 13.51
C LYS A 11 7.81 -3.62 12.91
N LYS A 12 8.25 -4.35 11.88
CA LYS A 12 9.42 -3.99 11.10
C LYS A 12 8.98 -3.24 9.84
N PHE A 13 9.58 -2.07 9.61
CA PHE A 13 9.39 -1.29 8.40
C PHE A 13 10.72 -1.13 7.66
N ASN A 14 10.63 -0.95 6.35
CA ASN A 14 11.82 -0.76 5.52
C ASN A 14 11.97 0.72 5.14
N THR A 15 13.14 1.28 5.39
CA THR A 15 13.41 2.70 5.11
C THR A 15 13.42 3.03 3.61
N ARG A 16 13.66 2.04 2.75
CA ARG A 16 13.61 2.22 1.29
C ARG A 16 12.20 2.52 0.80
N ASP A 17 11.18 1.97 1.46
CA ASP A 17 9.78 2.30 1.17
C ASP A 17 9.48 3.76 1.49
N GLY A 18 10.03 4.27 2.59
CA GLY A 18 9.89 5.69 2.94
C GLY A 18 10.50 6.62 1.90
N MET A 19 11.69 6.29 1.42
CA MET A 19 12.34 7.07 0.35
C MET A 19 11.53 7.04 -0.94
N ALA A 20 10.94 5.89 -1.28
CA ALA A 20 10.08 5.78 -2.46
C ALA A 20 8.89 6.71 -2.37
N LEU A 21 8.20 6.76 -1.24
CA LEU A 21 7.06 7.66 -1.04
C LEU A 21 7.48 9.13 -1.12
N GLN A 22 8.65 9.49 -0.61
CA GLN A 22 9.18 10.85 -0.71
C GLN A 22 9.43 11.25 -2.18
N ILE A 23 10.03 10.36 -2.96
CA ILE A 23 10.30 10.61 -4.38
C ILE A 23 8.98 10.78 -5.15
N LEU A 24 7.99 9.94 -4.89
CA LEU A 24 6.66 10.06 -5.50
C LEU A 24 6.01 11.41 -5.13
N HIS A 25 6.08 11.80 -3.88
CA HIS A 25 5.56 13.08 -3.40
C HIS A 25 6.24 14.25 -4.12
N ASP A 26 7.55 14.22 -4.25
CA ASP A 26 8.32 15.28 -4.93
C ASP A 26 7.94 15.44 -6.41
N HIS A 27 7.39 14.39 -7.02
CA HIS A 27 6.89 14.40 -8.40
C HIS A 27 5.38 14.62 -8.52
N GLY A 28 4.72 15.01 -7.43
CA GLY A 28 3.29 15.34 -7.44
C GLY A 28 2.36 14.15 -7.37
N ILE A 29 2.86 12.96 -7.06
CA ILE A 29 2.04 11.76 -6.84
C ILE A 29 1.50 11.77 -5.41
N ARG A 30 0.20 11.68 -5.25
CA ARG A 30 -0.41 11.53 -3.94
C ARG A 30 -0.30 10.10 -3.46
N THR A 31 -0.04 9.94 -2.16
CA THR A 31 0.17 8.64 -1.55
C THR A 31 -0.79 8.43 -0.40
N GLY A 32 -1.08 7.16 -0.09
CA GLY A 32 -1.98 6.83 1.00
C GLY A 32 -1.74 5.44 1.55
N ILE A 33 -2.18 5.24 2.77
CA ILE A 33 -2.22 3.94 3.43
C ILE A 33 -3.65 3.66 3.85
N ILE A 34 -4.19 2.53 3.41
CA ILE A 34 -5.49 2.02 3.83
C ILE A 34 -5.24 0.67 4.49
N THR A 35 -5.58 0.54 5.76
CA THR A 35 -5.28 -0.67 6.52
C THR A 35 -6.44 -1.08 7.40
N SER A 36 -6.54 -2.38 7.71
CA SER A 36 -7.44 -2.89 8.74
C SER A 36 -6.89 -2.73 10.15
N GLU A 37 -5.60 -2.41 10.28
CA GLU A 37 -4.96 -2.15 11.55
C GLU A 37 -5.41 -0.81 12.15
N GLU A 38 -5.58 -0.78 13.49
CA GLU A 38 -5.98 0.42 14.23
C GLU A 38 -4.89 0.87 15.21
N ARG A 39 -3.65 0.39 15.02
CA ARG A 39 -2.57 0.59 15.97
C ARG A 39 -1.87 1.93 15.80
N ASP A 40 -1.54 2.56 16.92
CA ASP A 40 -0.76 3.80 16.98
C ASP A 40 0.56 3.70 16.22
N LEU A 41 1.16 2.51 16.21
CA LEU A 41 2.42 2.26 15.51
C LEU A 41 2.29 2.50 14.01
N VAL A 42 1.20 2.04 13.39
CA VAL A 42 0.92 2.26 11.97
C VAL A 42 0.60 3.72 11.71
N GLU A 43 -0.16 4.35 12.58
CA GLU A 43 -0.46 5.78 12.49
C GLU A 43 0.82 6.63 12.55
N ARG A 44 1.72 6.34 13.49
CA ARG A 44 3.01 7.04 13.60
C ARG A 44 3.86 6.84 12.35
N ARG A 45 3.88 5.64 11.79
CA ARG A 45 4.60 5.37 10.55
C ARG A 45 4.04 6.17 9.38
N GLY A 46 2.72 6.20 9.23
CA GLY A 46 2.06 6.96 8.18
C GLY A 46 2.35 8.46 8.29
N LYS A 47 2.32 9.02 9.49
CA LYS A 47 2.66 10.42 9.74
C LYS A 47 4.13 10.71 9.41
N LYS A 48 5.04 9.82 9.79
CA LYS A 48 6.47 9.96 9.49
C LYS A 48 6.72 9.92 7.98
N LEU A 49 5.98 9.10 7.24
CA LEU A 49 6.08 8.98 5.79
C LEU A 49 5.41 10.15 5.06
N ARG A 50 4.65 10.97 5.76
CA ARG A 50 3.93 12.13 5.21
C ARG A 50 2.98 11.73 4.06
N VAL A 51 2.28 10.60 4.24
CA VAL A 51 1.26 10.18 3.26
C VAL A 51 0.11 11.19 3.26
N ASP A 52 -0.49 11.40 2.10
CA ASP A 52 -1.61 12.33 1.93
C ASP A 52 -2.89 11.80 2.56
N TYR A 53 -3.07 10.49 2.57
CA TYR A 53 -4.24 9.81 3.14
C TYR A 53 -3.79 8.69 4.06
N LEU A 54 -4.37 8.63 5.25
CA LEU A 54 -4.13 7.57 6.21
C LEU A 54 -5.46 7.14 6.80
N VAL A 55 -5.93 5.95 6.42
CA VAL A 55 -7.21 5.40 6.87
C VAL A 55 -6.97 4.07 7.57
N LEU A 56 -7.32 4.01 8.83
CA LEU A 56 -7.12 2.87 9.71
C LEU A 56 -8.45 2.12 9.94
N GLY A 57 -8.35 0.85 10.29
CA GLY A 57 -9.49 0.05 10.72
C GLY A 57 -10.44 -0.41 9.61
N GLN A 58 -10.06 -0.34 8.35
CA GLN A 58 -10.90 -0.76 7.23
C GLN A 58 -10.81 -2.27 6.98
N ARG A 59 -11.95 -2.93 6.96
CA ARG A 59 -12.08 -4.39 6.78
C ARG A 59 -13.12 -4.73 5.71
N ASN A 60 -13.00 -5.94 5.11
CA ASN A 60 -14.04 -6.56 4.28
C ASN A 60 -14.63 -5.63 3.20
N GLY A 61 -13.84 -5.26 2.21
CA GLY A 61 -14.30 -4.42 1.10
C GLY A 61 -14.35 -2.93 1.37
N GLY A 62 -14.20 -2.52 2.64
CA GLY A 62 -14.14 -1.11 3.01
C GLY A 62 -12.99 -0.34 2.37
N LYS A 63 -11.90 -1.01 2.04
CA LYS A 63 -10.75 -0.41 1.36
C LYS A 63 -11.10 0.11 -0.03
N ARG A 64 -11.90 -0.62 -0.79
CA ARG A 64 -12.37 -0.16 -2.10
C ARG A 64 -13.24 1.09 -1.97
N ALA A 65 -14.21 1.09 -1.05
CA ALA A 65 -15.08 2.24 -0.82
C ALA A 65 -14.29 3.48 -0.41
N VAL A 66 -13.27 3.32 0.45
CA VAL A 66 -12.38 4.41 0.84
C VAL A 66 -11.61 4.95 -0.36
N ALA A 67 -11.05 4.09 -1.19
CA ALA A 67 -10.33 4.50 -2.39
C ALA A 67 -11.24 5.24 -3.38
N GLU A 68 -12.47 4.77 -3.57
CA GLU A 68 -13.47 5.44 -4.42
C GLU A 68 -13.80 6.84 -3.90
N GLU A 69 -13.93 7.00 -2.58
CA GLU A 69 -14.17 8.31 -1.97
C GLU A 69 -12.99 9.28 -2.17
N ILE A 70 -11.77 8.80 -1.97
CA ILE A 70 -10.56 9.58 -2.23
C ILE A 70 -10.50 10.01 -3.70
N CYS A 71 -10.83 9.12 -4.62
CA CYS A 71 -10.88 9.44 -6.05
C CYS A 71 -11.90 10.56 -6.34
N ARG A 72 -13.07 10.53 -5.71
CA ARG A 72 -14.07 11.59 -5.86
C ARG A 72 -13.54 12.94 -5.37
N GLU A 73 -12.89 12.96 -4.20
CA GLU A 73 -12.28 14.16 -3.64
C GLU A 73 -11.19 14.74 -4.54
N MET A 74 -10.38 13.88 -5.16
CA MET A 74 -9.30 14.27 -6.05
C MET A 74 -9.75 14.59 -7.48
N GLY A 75 -10.98 14.24 -7.86
CA GLY A 75 -11.46 14.37 -9.24
C GLY A 75 -10.78 13.39 -10.21
N ILE A 76 -10.42 12.21 -9.76
CA ILE A 76 -9.79 11.15 -10.56
C ILE A 76 -10.67 9.89 -10.57
N THR A 77 -10.29 8.94 -11.42
CA THR A 77 -10.95 7.64 -11.52
C THR A 77 -10.11 6.54 -10.88
N MET A 78 -10.72 5.40 -10.58
CA MET A 78 -10.00 4.22 -10.06
C MET A 78 -8.94 3.72 -11.03
N GLN A 79 -9.08 3.97 -12.34
CA GLN A 79 -8.05 3.63 -13.33
C GLN A 79 -6.75 4.40 -13.16
N GLN A 80 -6.79 5.52 -12.46
CA GLN A 80 -5.62 6.36 -12.15
C GLN A 80 -4.97 6.02 -10.80
N VAL A 81 -5.42 4.95 -10.15
CA VAL A 81 -4.91 4.49 -8.86
C VAL A 81 -4.03 3.26 -9.04
N ALA A 82 -2.88 3.27 -8.38
CA ALA A 82 -2.06 2.08 -8.15
C ALA A 82 -2.23 1.62 -6.69
N TYR A 83 -2.41 0.35 -6.49
CA TYR A 83 -2.56 -0.23 -5.16
C TYR A 83 -1.72 -1.49 -5.03
N ILE A 84 -1.05 -1.65 -3.90
CA ILE A 84 -0.33 -2.86 -3.56
C ILE A 84 -0.89 -3.45 -2.27
N GLY A 85 -1.24 -4.73 -2.30
CA GLY A 85 -1.81 -5.44 -1.16
C GLY A 85 -1.53 -6.92 -1.22
N ASP A 86 -1.66 -7.62 -0.10
CA ASP A 86 -1.17 -8.98 0.07
C ASP A 86 -2.21 -10.01 0.50
N ASP A 87 -3.36 -9.60 0.99
CA ASP A 87 -4.29 -10.54 1.60
C ASP A 87 -5.74 -10.38 1.10
N LEU A 88 -6.60 -11.24 1.58
CA LEU A 88 -8.01 -11.36 1.17
C LEU A 88 -8.78 -10.03 1.30
N ASN A 89 -8.49 -9.25 2.33
CA ASN A 89 -9.12 -7.94 2.55
C ASN A 89 -8.70 -6.88 1.53
N CYS A 90 -7.72 -7.17 0.68
CA CYS A 90 -7.29 -6.31 -0.42
C CYS A 90 -7.92 -6.70 -1.76
N TYR A 91 -8.62 -7.83 -1.83
CA TYR A 91 -9.11 -8.37 -3.09
C TYR A 91 -10.01 -7.38 -3.86
N ASP A 92 -10.98 -6.78 -3.19
CA ASP A 92 -11.94 -5.89 -3.85
C ASP A 92 -11.28 -4.64 -4.43
N ILE A 93 -10.37 -4.02 -3.69
CA ILE A 93 -9.65 -2.84 -4.19
C ILE A 93 -8.68 -3.23 -5.32
N LEU A 94 -7.96 -4.33 -5.17
CA LEU A 94 -7.02 -4.81 -6.20
C LEU A 94 -7.70 -5.12 -7.53
N THR A 95 -8.94 -5.59 -7.50
CA THR A 95 -9.70 -5.87 -8.72
C THR A 95 -10.35 -4.62 -9.34
N ALA A 96 -10.30 -3.49 -8.66
CA ALA A 96 -10.95 -2.25 -9.08
C ALA A 96 -10.00 -1.17 -9.59
N VAL A 97 -8.73 -1.20 -9.19
CA VAL A 97 -7.74 -0.17 -9.55
C VAL A 97 -7.14 -0.40 -10.93
N GLY A 98 -6.59 0.68 -11.51
CA GLY A 98 -5.94 0.63 -12.82
C GLY A 98 -4.60 -0.09 -12.81
N TYR A 99 -3.87 -0.03 -11.71
CA TYR A 99 -2.59 -0.72 -11.56
C TYR A 99 -2.57 -1.48 -10.25
N ALA A 100 -2.80 -2.79 -10.31
CA ALA A 100 -2.81 -3.67 -9.15
C ALA A 100 -1.48 -4.40 -9.00
N ALA A 101 -0.94 -4.42 -7.79
CA ALA A 101 0.31 -5.09 -7.48
C ALA A 101 0.21 -5.87 -6.16
N CYS A 102 1.07 -6.85 -6.00
CA CYS A 102 1.19 -7.60 -4.74
C CYS A 102 2.64 -8.01 -4.50
N PRO A 103 3.03 -8.19 -3.22
CA PRO A 103 4.34 -8.76 -2.91
C PRO A 103 4.40 -10.23 -3.31
N SER A 104 5.63 -10.78 -3.38
CA SER A 104 5.84 -12.18 -3.78
C SER A 104 5.22 -13.19 -2.81
N ASP A 105 5.01 -12.80 -1.56
CA ASP A 105 4.43 -13.64 -0.51
C ASP A 105 2.94 -13.36 -0.25
N ALA A 106 2.25 -12.72 -1.20
CA ALA A 106 0.81 -12.50 -1.11
C ALA A 106 0.05 -13.83 -1.07
N CYS A 107 -1.17 -13.79 -0.53
CA CYS A 107 -2.01 -14.98 -0.49
C CYS A 107 -2.40 -15.44 -1.92
N LYS A 108 -2.71 -16.73 -2.04
CA LYS A 108 -2.97 -17.37 -3.32
C LYS A 108 -4.07 -16.67 -4.13
N LYS A 109 -5.15 -16.25 -3.48
CA LYS A 109 -6.26 -15.57 -4.16
C LYS A 109 -5.82 -14.25 -4.79
N VAL A 110 -4.96 -13.51 -4.12
CA VAL A 110 -4.39 -12.25 -4.62
C VAL A 110 -3.43 -12.53 -5.78
N LEU A 111 -2.53 -13.50 -5.62
CA LEU A 111 -1.59 -13.90 -6.68
C LEU A 111 -2.30 -14.30 -7.98
N ASN A 112 -3.51 -14.84 -7.89
CA ASN A 112 -4.29 -15.31 -9.02
C ASN A 112 -5.18 -14.26 -9.67
N ILE A 113 -5.17 -13.02 -9.22
CA ILE A 113 -5.92 -11.94 -9.86
C ILE A 113 -5.40 -11.72 -11.29
N PRO A 114 -6.26 -11.78 -12.33
CA PRO A 114 -5.81 -11.56 -13.71
C PRO A 114 -5.13 -10.20 -13.88
N GLY A 115 -3.95 -10.20 -14.48
CA GLY A 115 -3.21 -8.97 -14.77
C GLY A 115 -2.51 -8.31 -13.58
N ILE A 116 -2.53 -8.93 -12.40
CA ILE A 116 -1.83 -8.37 -11.25
C ILE A 116 -0.31 -8.40 -11.46
N HIS A 117 0.35 -7.32 -11.03
CA HIS A 117 1.81 -7.22 -11.07
C HIS A 117 2.40 -7.82 -9.78
N VAL A 118 2.95 -9.03 -9.88
CA VAL A 118 3.59 -9.68 -8.74
C VAL A 118 5.02 -9.19 -8.62
N MET A 119 5.34 -8.57 -7.49
CA MET A 119 6.69 -8.09 -7.21
C MET A 119 7.62 -9.25 -6.85
N THR A 120 8.92 -9.03 -6.95
CA THR A 120 9.93 -10.05 -6.58
C THR A 120 10.19 -10.05 -5.08
N ARG A 121 9.98 -8.92 -4.41
CA ARG A 121 10.21 -8.75 -2.97
C ARG A 121 8.97 -9.13 -2.16
N LYS A 122 9.23 -9.52 -0.91
CA LYS A 122 8.18 -9.83 0.06
C LYS A 122 7.64 -8.55 0.71
N GLY A 123 6.44 -8.64 1.28
CA GLY A 123 5.89 -7.57 2.10
C GLY A 123 6.84 -7.17 3.22
N GLY A 124 7.03 -5.87 3.44
CA GLY A 124 7.96 -5.36 4.43
C GLY A 124 9.44 -5.37 4.00
N ASP A 125 9.74 -5.85 2.81
CA ASP A 125 11.12 -5.96 2.29
C ASP A 125 11.35 -5.03 1.08
N ALA A 126 11.01 -3.75 1.26
CA ALA A 126 11.13 -2.72 0.22
C ALA A 126 10.28 -3.00 -1.04
N VAL A 127 9.15 -3.66 -0.90
CA VAL A 127 8.27 -3.99 -2.03
C VAL A 127 7.60 -2.74 -2.62
N VAL A 128 7.29 -1.74 -1.81
CA VAL A 128 6.74 -0.46 -2.29
C VAL A 128 7.79 0.28 -3.12
N ARG A 129 9.06 0.24 -2.71
CA ARG A 129 10.17 0.78 -3.49
C ARG A 129 10.28 0.09 -4.84
N GLU A 130 10.17 -1.24 -4.88
CA GLU A 130 10.19 -1.99 -6.13
C GLU A 130 9.06 -1.57 -7.06
N LEU A 131 7.84 -1.43 -6.53
CA LEU A 131 6.69 -0.97 -7.30
C LEU A 131 6.93 0.43 -7.89
N ALA A 132 7.40 1.36 -7.08
CA ALA A 132 7.67 2.72 -7.52
C ALA A 132 8.75 2.76 -8.62
N GLU A 133 9.81 1.98 -8.48
CA GLU A 133 10.87 1.86 -9.50
C GLU A 133 10.35 1.23 -10.79
N GLN A 134 9.43 0.27 -10.70
CA GLN A 134 8.83 -0.36 -11.87
C GLN A 134 7.91 0.62 -12.64
N MET A 135 7.15 1.43 -11.92
CA MET A 135 6.23 2.40 -12.53
C MET A 135 6.95 3.64 -13.09
N PHE A 136 7.97 4.10 -12.41
CA PHE A 136 8.67 5.36 -12.71
C PHE A 136 10.19 5.19 -12.62
N PRO A 137 10.79 4.32 -13.45
CA PRO A 137 12.21 4.00 -13.32
C PRO A 137 13.13 5.22 -13.43
N GLU A 138 12.78 6.21 -14.23
CA GLU A 138 13.57 7.43 -14.43
C GLU A 138 13.72 8.29 -13.17
N TRP A 139 12.82 8.15 -12.20
CA TRP A 139 12.90 8.93 -10.95
C TRP A 139 13.84 8.31 -9.91
N PHE A 140 14.32 7.11 -10.17
CA PHE A 140 15.17 6.34 -9.25
C PHE A 140 16.59 6.09 -9.80
N GLU A 141 16.94 6.74 -10.87
CA GLU A 141 18.27 6.64 -11.47
C GLU A 141 19.32 7.50 -10.75
#